data_c8f5ac1e46972a400841122d30d567f9
#
_entry.id   c8f5ac1e46972a400841122d30d567f9
#
_cell.length_a   1.000
_cell.length_b   1.000
_cell.length_c   1.000
_cell.angle_alpha   90.00
_cell.angle_beta   90.00
_cell.angle_gamma   90.00
#
_symmetry.space_group_name_H-M   'P 1'
#
loop_
_entity.id
_entity.type
_entity.pdbx_description
1 polymer ?
#
loop_
_entity_poly.entity_id
_entity_poly.type
_entity_poly.pdbx_seq_one_letter_code
_entity_poly.pdbx_strand_id
1 'polypeptide(L)'
;IVNTCNFMKPPEGEPALLSLDEARTVFHEFGDALHGLLSDVTYPRISGSSVVRDFVELPSQLYEHWLESDPVLARLTHYRTGEPIPAPLLERMRAARKAGQGFETVEFASSALLDMDYHAAGLGPDGDVDAFERKVLDGIEMPKEIALRHASTHFLHIFSGDGYAAGYYSYMWSEVLDADGFEAFEEAGDPFDPATAERLYRYVYSAGGSRDYGEAYRLFRGRDPEIRGLLKGRGFVVDDEA
;
A
#
# COMPACT_ATOMS: atom_id res chain seq x y z
N ILE A 1 -7.33 19.18 6.25
CA ILE A 1 -6.51 17.95 6.17
C ILE A 1 -5.32 18.12 7.07
N VAL A 2 -5.02 17.13 7.88
CA VAL A 2 -3.83 17.06 8.74
C VAL A 2 -3.11 15.77 8.39
N ASN A 3 -1.80 15.86 8.18
CA ASN A 3 -0.93 14.71 7.94
C ASN A 3 0.04 14.59 9.09
N THR A 4 0.19 13.40 9.67
CA THR A 4 1.05 13.13 10.80
C THR A 4 1.75 11.79 10.64
N CYS A 5 3.09 11.82 10.58
CA CYS A 5 3.92 10.62 10.60
C CYS A 5 4.58 10.46 11.97
N ASN A 6 4.65 9.22 12.47
CA ASN A 6 5.23 8.88 13.79
C ASN A 6 6.71 8.52 13.66
N PHE A 7 7.54 9.48 13.25
CA PHE A 7 8.98 9.27 13.13
C PHE A 7 9.70 9.56 14.46
N MET A 8 10.83 8.88 14.64
CA MET A 8 11.65 9.07 15.80
C MET A 8 12.29 10.47 15.79
N LYS A 9 12.09 11.22 16.87
CA LYS A 9 12.70 12.56 17.00
C LYS A 9 14.22 12.40 17.13
N PRO A 10 15.02 13.10 16.30
CA PRO A 10 16.49 13.06 16.44
C PRO A 10 16.95 13.76 17.71
N PRO A 11 18.19 13.49 18.17
CA PRO A 11 18.81 14.28 19.22
C PRO A 11 18.84 15.78 18.88
N GLU A 12 18.88 16.62 19.90
CA GLU A 12 18.92 18.07 19.70
C GLU A 12 20.16 18.51 18.88
N GLY A 13 19.91 19.27 17.81
CA GLY A 13 20.96 19.75 16.91
C GLY A 13 21.34 18.76 15.79
N GLU A 14 20.77 17.57 15.76
CA GLU A 14 20.97 16.60 14.67
C GLU A 14 19.83 16.64 13.65
N PRO A 15 20.11 16.33 12.36
CA PRO A 15 19.06 16.24 11.35
C PRO A 15 18.18 15.02 11.56
N ALA A 16 16.89 15.13 11.25
CA ALA A 16 15.98 13.99 11.13
C ALA A 16 16.28 13.25 9.82
N LEU A 17 16.98 12.12 9.92
CA LEU A 17 17.24 11.25 8.79
C LEU A 17 16.21 10.12 8.79
N LEU A 18 15.53 9.95 7.68
CA LEU A 18 14.54 8.90 7.48
C LEU A 18 15.17 7.68 6.83
N SER A 19 14.73 6.49 7.24
CA SER A 19 14.96 5.27 6.46
C SER A 19 14.17 5.34 5.14
N LEU A 20 14.44 4.42 4.22
CA LEU A 20 13.67 4.35 2.98
C LEU A 20 12.18 4.03 3.24
N ASP A 21 11.92 3.18 4.24
CA ASP A 21 10.55 2.83 4.63
C ASP A 21 9.81 4.01 5.26
N GLU A 22 10.48 4.79 6.12
CA GLU A 22 9.91 6.03 6.65
C GLU A 22 9.68 7.06 5.55
N ALA A 23 10.57 7.17 4.55
CA ALA A 23 10.36 8.03 3.39
C ALA A 23 9.16 7.55 2.55
N ARG A 24 8.97 6.24 2.39
CA ARG A 24 7.79 5.65 1.75
C ARG A 24 6.52 6.01 2.52
N THR A 25 6.54 5.92 3.85
CA THR A 25 5.43 6.35 4.70
C THR A 25 5.07 7.82 4.47
N VAL A 26 6.06 8.73 4.28
CA VAL A 26 5.77 10.13 3.94
C VAL A 26 4.98 10.25 2.63
N PHE A 27 5.36 9.47 1.62
CA PHE A 27 4.66 9.45 0.33
C PHE A 27 3.25 8.87 0.48
N HIS A 28 3.12 7.76 1.21
CA HIS A 28 1.85 7.13 1.54
C HIS A 28 0.86 8.11 2.17
N GLU A 29 1.24 8.67 3.32
CA GLU A 29 0.40 9.62 4.06
C GLU A 29 0.09 10.88 3.25
N PHE A 30 1.04 11.31 2.40
CA PHE A 30 0.78 12.44 1.51
C PHE A 30 -0.18 12.07 0.38
N GLY A 31 -0.17 10.83 -0.11
CA GLY A 31 -1.16 10.31 -1.04
C GLY A 31 -2.58 10.36 -0.46
N ASP A 32 -2.76 9.96 0.80
CA ASP A 32 -4.04 10.12 1.53
C ASP A 32 -4.42 11.59 1.70
N ALA A 33 -3.45 12.42 2.06
CA ALA A 33 -3.68 13.85 2.15
C ALA A 33 -4.14 14.46 0.81
N LEU A 34 -3.52 14.05 -0.30
CA LEU A 34 -3.93 14.46 -1.66
C LEU A 34 -5.34 14.00 -2.00
N HIS A 35 -5.72 12.77 -1.64
CA HIS A 35 -7.08 12.28 -1.83
C HIS A 35 -8.12 13.18 -1.15
N GLY A 36 -7.80 13.67 0.06
CA GLY A 36 -8.65 14.65 0.76
C GLY A 36 -8.58 16.06 0.17
N LEU A 37 -7.37 16.55 -0.17
CA LEU A 37 -7.16 17.93 -0.66
C LEU A 37 -7.72 18.15 -2.07
N LEU A 38 -7.66 17.12 -2.92
CA LEU A 38 -8.08 17.19 -4.32
C LEU A 38 -9.53 16.75 -4.53
N SER A 39 -10.20 16.26 -3.48
CA SER A 39 -11.59 15.79 -3.57
C SER A 39 -12.53 16.92 -3.99
N ASP A 40 -13.27 16.70 -5.07
CA ASP A 40 -14.24 17.65 -5.64
C ASP A 40 -15.65 17.00 -5.72
N VAL A 41 -16.24 16.79 -4.56
CA VAL A 41 -17.57 16.17 -4.41
C VAL A 41 -18.52 17.06 -3.64
N THR A 42 -19.81 16.93 -3.93
CA THR A 42 -20.85 17.75 -3.30
C THR A 42 -21.04 17.44 -1.82
N TYR A 43 -20.88 16.15 -1.44
CA TYR A 43 -21.20 15.72 -0.08
C TYR A 43 -19.94 15.29 0.68
N PRO A 44 -19.65 15.88 1.86
CA PRO A 44 -18.45 15.54 2.65
C PRO A 44 -18.33 14.05 3.02
N ARG A 45 -19.48 13.35 3.14
CA ARG A 45 -19.51 11.91 3.49
C ARG A 45 -18.92 10.97 2.43
N ILE A 46 -18.67 11.47 1.24
CA ILE A 46 -18.08 10.70 0.13
C ILE A 46 -16.78 11.34 -0.37
N SER A 47 -16.18 12.24 0.42
CA SER A 47 -14.96 12.96 0.04
C SER A 47 -13.70 12.25 0.52
N GLY A 48 -12.63 12.33 -0.28
CA GLY A 48 -11.31 11.82 0.08
C GLY A 48 -11.37 10.36 0.51
N SER A 49 -10.80 10.04 1.66
CA SER A 49 -10.76 8.68 2.22
C SER A 49 -12.11 8.13 2.71
N SER A 50 -13.21 8.90 2.58
CA SER A 50 -14.57 8.42 2.85
C SER A 50 -15.11 7.56 1.68
N VAL A 51 -14.36 6.58 1.27
CA VAL A 51 -14.63 5.63 0.18
C VAL A 51 -14.64 4.20 0.72
N VAL A 52 -15.02 3.22 -0.12
CA VAL A 52 -15.00 1.81 0.30
C VAL A 52 -13.56 1.36 0.59
N ARG A 53 -13.45 0.35 1.48
CA ARG A 53 -12.15 -0.17 1.92
C ARG A 53 -11.29 -0.67 0.75
N ASP A 54 -11.88 -1.31 -0.24
CA ASP A 54 -11.20 -1.81 -1.44
C ASP A 54 -10.52 -0.72 -2.30
N PHE A 55 -10.81 0.56 -2.03
CA PHE A 55 -10.29 1.68 -2.83
C PHE A 55 -9.51 2.70 -2.01
N VAL A 56 -9.64 2.65 -0.68
CA VAL A 56 -9.14 3.71 0.19
C VAL A 56 -7.62 3.85 0.15
N GLU A 57 -6.88 2.74 0.04
CA GLU A 57 -5.42 2.74 0.03
C GLU A 57 -4.81 2.91 -1.38
N LEU A 58 -5.64 2.91 -2.45
CA LEU A 58 -5.12 3.12 -3.81
C LEU A 58 -4.39 4.46 -3.97
N PRO A 59 -4.92 5.62 -3.53
CA PRO A 59 -4.24 6.90 -3.68
C PRO A 59 -2.90 6.97 -2.94
N SER A 60 -2.84 6.43 -1.72
CA SER A 60 -1.64 6.44 -0.88
C SER A 60 -0.57 5.50 -1.42
N GLN A 61 -0.90 4.25 -1.68
CA GLN A 61 0.05 3.25 -2.20
C GLN A 61 0.53 3.59 -3.62
N LEU A 62 -0.35 4.09 -4.48
CA LEU A 62 0.05 4.56 -5.81
C LEU A 62 1.09 5.69 -5.71
N TYR A 63 0.92 6.61 -4.74
CA TYR A 63 1.84 7.73 -4.59
C TYR A 63 3.25 7.30 -4.13
N GLU A 64 3.38 6.17 -3.46
CA GLU A 64 4.67 5.59 -3.06
C GLU A 64 5.59 5.28 -4.25
N HIS A 65 5.04 4.91 -5.41
CA HIS A 65 5.82 4.58 -6.60
C HIS A 65 6.70 5.75 -7.07
N TRP A 66 6.25 7.00 -6.87
CA TRP A 66 7.06 8.16 -7.26
C TRP A 66 8.34 8.30 -6.45
N LEU A 67 8.38 7.85 -5.20
CA LEU A 67 9.61 7.86 -4.39
C LEU A 67 10.75 7.12 -5.11
N GLU A 68 10.44 6.03 -5.81
CA GLU A 68 11.41 5.17 -6.46
C GLU A 68 11.66 5.52 -7.95
N SER A 69 10.94 6.52 -8.46
CA SER A 69 11.17 7.02 -9.82
C SER A 69 12.52 7.73 -9.95
N ASP A 70 13.19 7.54 -11.09
CA ASP A 70 14.51 8.15 -11.32
C ASP A 70 14.55 9.67 -11.11
N PRO A 71 13.56 10.46 -11.56
CA PRO A 71 13.54 11.90 -11.33
C PRO A 71 13.44 12.31 -9.86
N VAL A 72 12.77 11.51 -9.03
CA VAL A 72 12.64 11.77 -7.58
C VAL A 72 13.91 11.32 -6.87
N LEU A 73 14.41 10.11 -7.16
CA LEU A 73 15.66 9.61 -6.58
C LEU A 73 16.85 10.53 -6.88
N ALA A 74 16.90 11.13 -8.07
CA ALA A 74 17.92 12.10 -8.41
C ALA A 74 17.91 13.40 -7.57
N ARG A 75 16.78 13.68 -6.90
CA ARG A 75 16.64 14.82 -5.97
C ARG A 75 17.02 14.47 -4.53
N LEU A 76 17.10 13.19 -4.20
CA LEU A 76 17.55 12.71 -2.90
C LEU A 76 19.08 12.76 -2.85
N THR A 77 19.59 13.74 -2.12
CA THR A 77 21.03 13.97 -2.01
C THR A 77 21.52 13.81 -0.58
N HIS A 78 22.79 13.46 -0.42
CA HIS A 78 23.40 13.34 0.88
C HIS A 78 23.36 14.68 1.63
N TYR A 79 22.77 14.71 2.80
CA TYR A 79 22.40 15.94 3.50
C TYR A 79 23.58 16.86 3.86
N ARG A 80 24.82 16.32 3.97
CA ARG A 80 26.02 17.12 4.25
C ARG A 80 26.78 17.55 3.01
N THR A 81 26.84 16.66 1.98
CA THR A 81 27.68 16.86 0.80
C THR A 81 26.92 17.35 -0.42
N GLY A 82 25.60 17.13 -0.44
CA GLY A 82 24.76 17.43 -1.61
C GLY A 82 24.95 16.43 -2.78
N GLU A 83 25.74 15.37 -2.59
CA GLU A 83 25.99 14.37 -3.62
C GLU A 83 24.78 13.46 -3.81
N PRO A 84 24.48 13.03 -5.04
CA PRO A 84 23.40 12.10 -5.34
C PRO A 84 23.70 10.70 -4.77
N ILE A 85 22.68 9.86 -4.70
CA ILE A 85 22.83 8.46 -4.30
C ILE A 85 23.77 7.77 -5.33
N PRO A 86 24.85 7.10 -4.89
CA PRO A 86 25.75 6.39 -5.82
C PRO A 86 25.01 5.30 -6.59
N ALA A 87 25.21 5.22 -7.92
CA ALA A 87 24.54 4.24 -8.76
C ALA A 87 24.63 2.78 -8.27
N PRO A 88 25.81 2.28 -7.80
CA PRO A 88 25.89 0.93 -7.25
C PRO A 88 25.04 0.70 -5.98
N LEU A 89 24.83 1.75 -5.18
CA LEU A 89 23.94 1.68 -4.01
C LEU A 89 22.47 1.60 -4.47
N LEU A 90 22.09 2.40 -5.45
CA LEU A 90 20.75 2.39 -6.00
C LEU A 90 20.38 1.03 -6.63
N GLU A 91 21.30 0.42 -7.37
CA GLU A 91 21.12 -0.94 -7.91
C GLU A 91 20.91 -1.97 -6.80
N ARG A 92 21.70 -1.90 -5.72
CA ARG A 92 21.54 -2.79 -4.55
C ARG A 92 20.21 -2.57 -3.84
N MET A 93 19.76 -1.34 -3.70
CA MET A 93 18.45 -1.02 -3.11
C MET A 93 17.31 -1.65 -3.93
N ARG A 94 17.34 -1.49 -5.25
CA ARG A 94 16.36 -2.11 -6.16
C ARG A 94 16.38 -3.65 -6.11
N ALA A 95 17.55 -4.24 -6.02
CA ALA A 95 17.68 -5.70 -5.88
C ALA A 95 17.17 -6.20 -4.51
N ALA A 96 17.47 -5.46 -3.43
CA ALA A 96 17.03 -5.79 -2.08
C ALA A 96 15.50 -5.78 -1.93
N ARG A 97 14.80 -4.91 -2.65
CA ARG A 97 13.33 -4.84 -2.62
C ARG A 97 12.64 -6.16 -3.00
N LYS A 98 13.26 -6.95 -3.88
CA LYS A 98 12.73 -8.25 -4.32
C LYS A 98 13.17 -9.42 -3.43
N ALA A 99 14.06 -9.18 -2.48
CA ALA A 99 14.55 -10.22 -1.58
C ALA A 99 13.52 -10.47 -0.46
N GLY A 100 13.21 -11.74 -0.21
CA GLY A 100 12.32 -12.13 0.88
C GLY A 100 10.82 -11.95 0.58
N GLN A 101 10.42 -11.61 -0.64
CA GLN A 101 9.03 -11.33 -0.98
C GLN A 101 8.07 -12.50 -0.76
N GLY A 102 8.55 -13.75 -0.86
CA GLY A 102 7.76 -14.92 -0.46
C GLY A 102 7.40 -14.90 1.02
N PHE A 103 8.37 -14.53 1.89
CA PHE A 103 8.13 -14.37 3.32
C PHE A 103 7.11 -13.26 3.59
N GLU A 104 7.33 -12.07 3.09
CA GLU A 104 6.45 -10.90 3.30
C GLU A 104 5.04 -11.15 2.78
N THR A 105 4.91 -11.84 1.64
CA THR A 105 3.59 -12.17 1.08
C THR A 105 2.83 -13.14 1.96
N VAL A 106 3.48 -14.19 2.47
CA VAL A 106 2.85 -15.18 3.36
C VAL A 106 2.51 -14.54 4.70
N GLU A 107 3.40 -13.75 5.28
CA GLU A 107 3.17 -13.03 6.53
C GLU A 107 1.94 -12.09 6.44
N PHE A 108 1.82 -11.36 5.34
CA PHE A 108 0.67 -10.49 5.13
C PHE A 108 -0.62 -11.27 4.85
N ALA A 109 -0.59 -12.22 3.92
CA ALA A 109 -1.76 -12.98 3.50
C ALA A 109 -2.34 -13.79 4.67
N SER A 110 -1.50 -14.40 5.51
CA SER A 110 -1.96 -15.11 6.70
C SER A 110 -2.67 -14.19 7.70
N SER A 111 -2.19 -12.96 7.86
CA SER A 111 -2.86 -11.95 8.72
C SER A 111 -4.22 -11.54 8.14
N ALA A 112 -4.32 -11.38 6.83
CA ALA A 112 -5.59 -11.05 6.17
C ALA A 112 -6.61 -12.20 6.25
N LEU A 113 -6.16 -13.44 6.09
CA LEU A 113 -7.01 -14.62 6.25
C LEU A 113 -7.49 -14.80 7.70
N LEU A 114 -6.60 -14.56 8.67
CA LEU A 114 -6.96 -14.59 10.09
C LEU A 114 -8.02 -13.54 10.44
N ASP A 115 -7.90 -12.32 9.90
CA ASP A 115 -8.90 -11.26 10.03
C ASP A 115 -10.26 -11.71 9.49
N MET A 116 -10.28 -12.28 8.29
CA MET A 116 -11.52 -12.79 7.69
C MET A 116 -12.17 -13.89 8.55
N ASP A 117 -11.38 -14.83 9.07
CA ASP A 117 -11.90 -15.91 9.91
C ASP A 117 -12.45 -15.41 11.24
N TYR A 118 -11.80 -14.42 11.88
CA TYR A 118 -12.34 -13.78 13.08
C TYR A 118 -13.71 -13.16 12.85
N HIS A 119 -13.88 -12.46 11.76
CA HIS A 119 -15.10 -11.71 11.48
C HIS A 119 -16.20 -12.54 10.79
N ALA A 120 -15.84 -13.67 10.14
CA ALA A 120 -16.80 -14.60 9.55
C ALA A 120 -17.35 -15.62 10.56
N ALA A 121 -16.48 -16.23 11.37
CA ALA A 121 -16.83 -17.32 12.27
C ALA A 121 -16.89 -16.91 13.75
N GLY A 122 -16.11 -15.90 14.15
CA GLY A 122 -15.90 -15.53 15.55
C GLY A 122 -15.11 -16.54 16.35
N LEU A 123 -14.71 -16.16 17.56
CA LEU A 123 -13.92 -17.01 18.48
C LEU A 123 -14.62 -18.28 18.96
N GLY A 124 -15.94 -18.33 18.84
CA GLY A 124 -16.75 -19.38 19.47
C GLY A 124 -16.96 -19.15 20.99
N PRO A 125 -17.69 -20.05 21.64
CA PRO A 125 -18.13 -19.87 23.04
C PRO A 125 -17.01 -19.88 24.08
N ASP A 126 -15.90 -20.52 23.79
CA ASP A 126 -14.79 -20.70 24.74
C ASP A 126 -13.82 -19.52 24.75
N GLY A 127 -13.84 -18.67 23.71
CA GLY A 127 -13.04 -17.45 23.63
C GLY A 127 -11.52 -17.67 23.67
N ASP A 128 -11.03 -18.88 23.36
CA ASP A 128 -9.59 -19.18 23.33
C ASP A 128 -8.94 -18.63 22.05
N VAL A 129 -8.32 -17.49 22.19
CA VAL A 129 -7.64 -16.76 21.08
C VAL A 129 -6.50 -17.57 20.50
N ASP A 130 -5.67 -18.19 21.35
CA ASP A 130 -4.50 -18.95 20.89
C ASP A 130 -4.91 -20.23 20.14
N ALA A 131 -5.97 -20.89 20.59
CA ALA A 131 -6.49 -22.07 19.91
C ALA A 131 -7.13 -21.71 18.57
N PHE A 132 -7.81 -20.56 18.50
CA PHE A 132 -8.40 -20.07 17.25
C PHE A 132 -7.31 -19.72 16.23
N GLU A 133 -6.32 -18.93 16.65
CA GLU A 133 -5.18 -18.54 15.80
C GLU A 133 -4.46 -19.77 15.23
N ARG A 134 -4.09 -20.72 16.11
CA ARG A 134 -3.49 -21.99 15.68
C ARG A 134 -4.34 -22.74 14.65
N LYS A 135 -5.65 -22.86 14.90
CA LYS A 135 -6.57 -23.55 14.00
C LYS A 135 -6.58 -22.91 12.59
N VAL A 136 -6.60 -21.58 12.52
CA VAL A 136 -6.58 -20.86 11.22
C VAL A 136 -5.24 -21.08 10.52
N LEU A 137 -4.13 -20.91 11.23
CA LEU A 137 -2.77 -21.08 10.67
C LEU A 137 -2.50 -22.51 10.21
N ASP A 138 -2.94 -23.52 10.98
CA ASP A 138 -2.85 -24.92 10.57
C ASP A 138 -3.71 -25.19 9.32
N GLY A 139 -4.88 -24.55 9.22
CA GLY A 139 -5.79 -24.69 8.09
C GLY A 139 -5.25 -24.17 6.77
N ILE A 140 -4.39 -23.16 6.82
CA ILE A 140 -3.70 -22.59 5.65
C ILE A 140 -2.28 -23.16 5.45
N GLU A 141 -1.90 -24.18 6.22
CA GLU A 141 -0.58 -24.81 6.20
C GLU A 141 0.57 -23.79 6.39
N MET A 142 0.38 -22.83 7.32
CA MET A 142 1.35 -21.77 7.59
C MET A 142 2.73 -22.35 7.92
N PRO A 143 3.80 -21.94 7.25
CA PRO A 143 5.17 -22.39 7.57
C PRO A 143 5.53 -22.00 9.01
N LYS A 144 6.08 -22.95 9.79
CA LYS A 144 6.44 -22.74 11.20
C LYS A 144 7.49 -21.65 11.43
N GLU A 145 8.28 -21.38 10.40
CA GLU A 145 9.36 -20.41 10.40
C GLU A 145 8.86 -18.98 10.20
N ILE A 146 7.60 -18.81 9.81
CA ILE A 146 6.99 -17.50 9.59
C ILE A 146 6.04 -17.19 10.74
N ALA A 147 6.34 -16.18 11.51
CA ALA A 147 5.44 -15.66 12.53
C ALA A 147 4.38 -14.74 11.89
N LEU A 148 3.21 -14.64 12.51
CA LEU A 148 2.24 -13.62 12.15
C LEU A 148 2.84 -12.23 12.32
N ARG A 149 2.50 -11.33 11.42
CA ARG A 149 2.83 -9.91 11.50
C ARG A 149 2.28 -9.28 12.79
N HIS A 150 1.08 -9.67 13.15
CA HIS A 150 0.38 -9.27 14.38
C HIS A 150 -0.16 -10.50 15.06
N ALA A 151 0.31 -10.82 16.27
CA ALA A 151 -0.40 -11.76 17.13
C ALA A 151 -1.82 -11.22 17.39
N SER A 152 -2.81 -12.10 17.46
CA SER A 152 -4.22 -11.71 17.56
C SER A 152 -4.50 -10.69 18.67
N THR A 153 -3.84 -10.82 19.81
CA THR A 153 -3.97 -9.89 20.96
C THR A 153 -3.36 -8.51 20.73
N HIS A 154 -2.57 -8.31 19.68
CA HIS A 154 -1.93 -7.05 19.31
C HIS A 154 -2.42 -6.50 17.96
N PHE A 155 -3.39 -7.17 17.34
CA PHE A 155 -3.88 -6.82 16.00
C PHE A 155 -4.90 -5.67 16.07
N LEU A 156 -4.42 -4.50 16.49
CA LEU A 156 -5.27 -3.32 16.69
C LEU A 156 -5.95 -2.84 15.38
N HIS A 157 -5.35 -3.06 14.21
CA HIS A 157 -5.97 -2.69 12.93
C HIS A 157 -7.39 -3.23 12.80
N ILE A 158 -7.62 -4.48 13.18
CA ILE A 158 -8.91 -5.15 12.99
C ILE A 158 -9.79 -5.16 14.24
N PHE A 159 -9.25 -4.79 15.42
CA PHE A 159 -9.99 -4.84 16.70
C PHE A 159 -10.16 -3.48 17.40
N SER A 160 -9.51 -2.41 16.95
CA SER A 160 -9.67 -1.08 17.56
C SER A 160 -10.92 -0.31 17.10
N GLY A 161 -11.67 -0.84 16.16
CA GLY A 161 -12.89 -0.26 15.58
C GLY A 161 -13.36 -1.11 14.40
N ASP A 162 -14.40 -0.65 13.73
CA ASP A 162 -14.97 -1.33 12.56
C ASP A 162 -14.28 -0.97 11.22
N GLY A 163 -13.33 -0.03 11.26
CA GLY A 163 -12.67 0.50 10.07
C GLY A 163 -11.96 -0.55 9.21
N TYR A 164 -11.26 -1.49 9.83
CA TYR A 164 -10.53 -2.58 9.15
C TYR A 164 -11.00 -3.98 9.55
N ALA A 165 -12.10 -4.10 10.27
CA ALA A 165 -12.71 -5.39 10.59
C ALA A 165 -13.13 -6.12 9.30
N ALA A 166 -12.61 -7.34 9.08
CA ALA A 166 -12.69 -8.08 7.81
C ALA A 166 -12.16 -7.25 6.59
N GLY A 167 -11.25 -6.33 6.82
CA GLY A 167 -10.78 -5.38 5.81
C GLY A 167 -9.26 -5.30 5.67
N TYR A 168 -8.49 -6.10 6.42
CA TYR A 168 -7.03 -6.05 6.35
C TYR A 168 -6.48 -6.46 4.98
N TYR A 169 -7.20 -7.29 4.23
CA TYR A 169 -6.85 -7.67 2.86
C TYR A 169 -6.72 -6.48 1.90
N SER A 170 -7.36 -5.36 2.23
CA SER A 170 -7.45 -4.19 1.33
C SER A 170 -6.10 -3.60 0.93
N TYR A 171 -5.08 -3.69 1.79
CA TYR A 171 -3.72 -3.25 1.45
C TYR A 171 -3.14 -4.05 0.28
N MET A 172 -3.26 -5.38 0.28
CA MET A 172 -2.78 -6.21 -0.82
C MET A 172 -3.65 -6.06 -2.07
N TRP A 173 -4.94 -5.86 -1.90
CA TRP A 173 -5.83 -5.55 -3.02
C TRP A 173 -5.48 -4.21 -3.66
N SER A 174 -5.25 -3.18 -2.85
CA SER A 174 -4.81 -1.88 -3.33
C SER A 174 -3.43 -1.94 -3.99
N GLU A 175 -2.53 -2.82 -3.52
CA GLU A 175 -1.24 -3.08 -4.18
C GLU A 175 -1.40 -3.67 -5.59
N VAL A 176 -2.46 -4.45 -5.84
CA VAL A 176 -2.82 -4.85 -7.21
C VAL A 176 -3.22 -3.63 -8.04
N LEU A 177 -4.06 -2.77 -7.48
CA LEU A 177 -4.55 -1.56 -8.15
C LEU A 177 -3.44 -0.55 -8.41
N ASP A 178 -2.57 -0.32 -7.42
CA ASP A 178 -1.51 0.69 -7.52
C ASP A 178 -0.40 0.27 -8.49
N ALA A 179 0.04 -1.00 -8.42
CA ALA A 179 1.07 -1.52 -9.31
C ALA A 179 0.60 -1.47 -10.79
N ASP A 180 -0.60 -1.96 -11.07
CA ASP A 180 -1.20 -1.87 -12.40
C ASP A 180 -1.48 -0.40 -12.80
N GLY A 181 -1.92 0.42 -11.86
CA GLY A 181 -2.18 1.85 -12.07
C GLY A 181 -0.93 2.64 -12.42
N PHE A 182 0.21 2.35 -11.75
CA PHE A 182 1.46 3.02 -12.05
C PHE A 182 2.06 2.59 -13.41
N GLU A 183 1.79 1.36 -13.85
CA GLU A 183 2.15 0.92 -15.21
C GLU A 183 1.59 1.86 -16.30
N ALA A 184 0.47 2.56 -16.07
CA ALA A 184 -0.03 3.55 -17.03
C ALA A 184 0.95 4.69 -17.29
N PHE A 185 1.72 5.09 -16.29
CA PHE A 185 2.79 6.10 -16.43
C PHE A 185 4.04 5.50 -17.07
N GLU A 186 4.37 4.24 -16.74
CA GLU A 186 5.47 3.53 -17.39
C GLU A 186 5.21 3.33 -18.88
N GLU A 187 3.98 2.94 -19.26
CA GLU A 187 3.52 2.80 -20.65
C GLU A 187 3.56 4.15 -21.42
N ALA A 188 3.29 5.26 -20.73
CA ALA A 188 3.43 6.59 -21.30
C ALA A 188 4.91 7.03 -21.46
N GLY A 189 5.83 6.31 -20.80
CA GLY A 189 7.28 6.61 -20.84
C GLY A 189 7.71 7.82 -19.99
N ASP A 190 6.80 8.35 -19.18
CA ASP A 190 7.06 9.47 -18.26
C ASP A 190 6.26 9.32 -16.96
N PRO A 191 6.92 9.17 -15.79
CA PRO A 191 6.22 9.10 -14.52
C PRO A 191 5.42 10.37 -14.17
N PHE A 192 5.58 11.43 -14.93
CA PHE A 192 4.84 12.69 -14.80
C PHE A 192 3.99 13.01 -16.03
N ASP A 193 3.62 12.00 -16.85
CA ASP A 193 2.77 12.22 -18.02
C ASP A 193 1.48 12.97 -17.64
N PRO A 194 1.27 14.19 -18.20
CA PRO A 194 0.16 15.03 -17.79
C PRO A 194 -1.20 14.46 -18.18
N ALA A 195 -1.29 13.67 -19.25
CA ALA A 195 -2.56 13.08 -19.67
C ALA A 195 -2.98 11.94 -18.74
N THR A 196 -2.04 11.13 -18.30
CA THR A 196 -2.27 10.07 -17.30
C THR A 196 -2.58 10.68 -15.93
N ALA A 197 -1.83 11.72 -15.54
CA ALA A 197 -2.06 12.45 -14.28
C ALA A 197 -3.45 13.12 -14.25
N GLU A 198 -3.92 13.69 -15.36
CA GLU A 198 -5.28 14.25 -15.46
C GLU A 198 -6.36 13.17 -15.27
N ARG A 199 -6.20 11.98 -15.85
CA ARG A 199 -7.12 10.87 -15.64
C ARG A 199 -7.11 10.39 -14.19
N LEU A 200 -5.91 10.25 -13.59
CA LEU A 200 -5.75 9.88 -12.19
C LEU A 200 -6.44 10.90 -11.27
N TYR A 201 -6.18 12.18 -11.47
CA TYR A 201 -6.83 13.27 -10.74
C TYR A 201 -8.35 13.17 -10.86
N ARG A 202 -8.86 13.13 -12.09
CA ARG A 202 -10.29 13.22 -12.38
C ARG A 202 -11.10 12.02 -11.89
N TYR A 203 -10.54 10.81 -11.96
CA TYR A 203 -11.30 9.60 -11.72
C TYR A 203 -10.96 8.92 -10.39
N VAL A 204 -9.82 9.23 -9.79
CA VAL A 204 -9.40 8.68 -8.50
C VAL A 204 -9.42 9.76 -7.43
N TYR A 205 -8.52 10.76 -7.51
CA TYR A 205 -8.36 11.73 -6.42
C TYR A 205 -9.56 12.66 -6.22
N SER A 206 -10.14 13.20 -7.29
CA SER A 206 -11.24 14.15 -7.14
C SER A 206 -12.62 13.52 -7.00
N ALA A 207 -12.76 12.28 -7.46
CA ALA A 207 -14.07 11.64 -7.60
C ALA A 207 -14.68 11.20 -6.26
N GLY A 208 -13.86 10.89 -5.24
CA GLY A 208 -14.37 10.34 -3.98
C GLY A 208 -15.31 9.18 -4.20
N GLY A 209 -16.36 9.07 -3.42
CA GLY A 209 -17.41 8.05 -3.56
C GLY A 209 -18.55 8.44 -4.51
N SER A 210 -18.32 9.32 -5.50
CA SER A 210 -19.38 9.83 -6.39
C SER A 210 -19.74 8.89 -7.54
N ARG A 211 -18.99 7.79 -7.73
CA ARG A 211 -19.23 6.79 -8.77
C ARG A 211 -18.82 5.38 -8.31
N ASP A 212 -19.16 4.38 -9.11
CA ASP A 212 -18.65 3.01 -8.91
C ASP A 212 -17.13 2.98 -9.04
N TYR A 213 -16.45 2.31 -8.11
CA TYR A 213 -14.99 2.31 -8.00
C TYR A 213 -14.32 1.51 -9.12
N GLY A 214 -14.94 0.42 -9.58
CA GLY A 214 -14.46 -0.32 -10.74
C GLY A 214 -14.59 0.51 -12.03
N GLU A 215 -15.67 1.30 -12.16
CA GLU A 215 -15.82 2.24 -13.26
C GLU A 215 -14.76 3.35 -13.17
N ALA A 216 -14.53 3.92 -11.99
CA ALA A 216 -13.51 4.94 -11.75
C ALA A 216 -12.12 4.44 -12.18
N TYR A 217 -11.77 3.21 -11.77
CA TYR A 217 -10.51 2.58 -12.13
C TYR A 217 -10.39 2.37 -13.65
N ARG A 218 -11.42 1.82 -14.31
CA ARG A 218 -11.42 1.64 -15.77
C ARG A 218 -11.31 2.95 -16.55
N LEU A 219 -11.90 4.02 -16.04
CA LEU A 219 -11.77 5.36 -16.65
C LEU A 219 -10.35 5.93 -16.49
N PHE A 220 -9.68 5.62 -15.39
CA PHE A 220 -8.28 5.98 -15.16
C PHE A 220 -7.33 5.12 -16.00
N ARG A 221 -7.42 3.80 -15.82
CA ARG A 221 -6.44 2.82 -16.36
C ARG A 221 -6.72 2.40 -17.80
N GLY A 222 -7.99 2.45 -18.23
CA GLY A 222 -8.46 2.00 -19.53
C GLY A 222 -8.89 0.54 -19.59
N ARG A 223 -8.71 -0.22 -18.52
CA ARG A 223 -9.07 -1.64 -18.37
C ARG A 223 -9.33 -1.99 -16.89
N ASP A 224 -9.75 -3.21 -16.64
CA ASP A 224 -9.79 -3.76 -15.29
C ASP A 224 -8.37 -3.98 -14.76
N PRO A 225 -8.17 -3.98 -13.42
CA PRO A 225 -6.87 -4.21 -12.82
C PRO A 225 -6.37 -5.63 -13.07
N GLU A 226 -5.06 -5.77 -13.23
CA GLU A 226 -4.39 -7.06 -13.39
C GLU A 226 -3.38 -7.30 -12.26
N ILE A 227 -3.35 -8.53 -11.73
CA ILE A 227 -2.41 -8.92 -10.67
C ILE A 227 -0.95 -8.95 -11.14
N ARG A 228 -0.72 -8.92 -12.45
CA ARG A 228 0.61 -9.04 -13.05
C ARG A 228 1.58 -7.97 -12.56
N GLY A 229 1.13 -6.73 -12.41
CA GLY A 229 1.93 -5.61 -11.89
C GLY A 229 2.48 -5.92 -10.49
N LEU A 230 1.62 -6.37 -9.59
CA LEU A 230 2.00 -6.79 -8.24
C LEU A 230 3.05 -7.92 -8.26
N LEU A 231 2.78 -8.99 -8.98
CA LEU A 231 3.68 -10.15 -9.03
C LEU A 231 5.06 -9.78 -9.58
N LYS A 232 5.10 -8.98 -10.64
CA LYS A 232 6.33 -8.45 -11.24
C LYS A 232 7.09 -7.54 -10.26
N GLY A 233 6.38 -6.65 -9.56
CA GLY A 233 6.94 -5.75 -8.54
C GLY A 233 7.60 -6.53 -7.40
N ARG A 234 6.99 -7.62 -6.96
CA ARG A 234 7.51 -8.54 -5.94
C ARG A 234 8.58 -9.51 -6.47
N GLY A 235 8.85 -9.52 -7.77
CA GLY A 235 9.85 -10.39 -8.39
C GLY A 235 9.41 -11.84 -8.53
N PHE A 236 8.12 -12.12 -8.49
CA PHE A 236 7.58 -13.43 -8.84
C PHE A 236 7.59 -13.63 -10.36
N VAL A 237 7.83 -14.87 -10.78
CA VAL A 237 7.76 -15.24 -12.20
C VAL A 237 6.29 -15.26 -12.62
N VAL A 238 5.97 -14.52 -13.66
CA VAL A 238 4.65 -14.51 -14.27
C VAL A 238 4.80 -15.08 -15.67
N ASP A 239 4.22 -16.26 -15.92
CA ASP A 239 4.18 -16.82 -17.25
C ASP A 239 3.25 -15.97 -18.13
N ASP A 240 3.66 -15.70 -19.37
CA ASP A 240 2.92 -14.83 -20.30
C ASP A 240 1.60 -15.45 -20.81
N GLU A 241 1.23 -16.67 -20.33
CA GLU A 241 0.09 -17.46 -20.78
C GLU A 241 -0.96 -17.74 -19.67
N ALA A 242 -1.01 -16.98 -18.59
CA ALA A 242 -1.99 -17.19 -17.52
C ALA A 242 -3.15 -16.21 -17.59
#